data_6757e7631df2fc0c06f609313be27049
#
_entry.id   6757e7631df2fc0c06f609313be27049
#
_cell.length_a   1.000
_cell.length_b   1.000
_cell.length_c   1.000
_cell.angle_alpha   90.00
_cell.angle_beta   90.00
_cell.angle_gamma   90.00
#
_symmetry.space_group_name_H-M   'P 1'
#
loop_
_entity.id
_entity.type
_entity.pdbx_description
1 polymer ?
#
loop_
_entity_poly.entity_id
_entity_poly.type
_entity_poly.pdbx_seq_one_letter_code
_entity_poly.pdbx_strand_id
1 'polypeptide(L)'
;ECRYFADNLVNPFAEREVYPIGFLDDREKEFSSQDGSTRLVQQYIYLSKYATRDIDEQGLQNIQKIFDGLREHGYKAVLRFAYNWWGENQYNANWREEEEQEPYVYRHIEQLAPVLQKNIGLIAVMQAGFIGRWGEWHNTTLATNQAAKNKIVSRLLAAIGEPYNVEMRYPTQKNDLTLEDEKGRSRLGYGNDYFTAGEHSLASGNDFVPGDVWYNQVADEAHNVYISGEMPYAEESEWGLH
;
A
#
# COMPACT_ATOMS: atom_id res chain seq x y z
N GLU A 1 11.90 9.20 8.18
CA GLU A 1 11.32 9.86 7.00
C GLU A 1 10.80 8.78 6.05
N CYS A 2 9.51 8.81 5.77
CA CYS A 2 8.91 7.89 4.79
C CYS A 2 8.99 8.56 3.43
N ARG A 3 9.64 7.94 2.46
CA ARG A 3 9.74 8.50 1.11
C ARG A 3 8.95 7.68 0.12
N TYR A 4 8.27 8.39 -0.75
CA TYR A 4 7.45 7.86 -1.81
C TYR A 4 8.30 7.44 -3.01
N PHE A 5 8.11 6.22 -3.47
CA PHE A 5 8.69 5.71 -4.70
C PHE A 5 7.57 5.52 -5.72
N ALA A 6 7.12 6.61 -6.35
CA ALA A 6 5.96 6.51 -7.21
C ALA A 6 6.28 6.16 -8.65
N ASP A 7 7.29 6.72 -9.23
CA ASP A 7 7.22 6.89 -10.66
C ASP A 7 7.88 5.81 -11.52
N ASN A 8 8.61 4.86 -10.95
CA ASN A 8 9.24 3.82 -11.76
C ASN A 8 9.24 2.48 -11.08
N LEU A 9 8.24 2.29 -10.25
CA LEU A 9 8.21 1.11 -9.45
C LEU A 9 7.80 -0.06 -10.27
N VAL A 10 8.72 -0.79 -10.33
CA VAL A 10 8.77 -2.21 -10.31
C VAL A 10 7.38 -2.79 -10.34
N ASN A 11 6.84 -2.85 -11.52
CA ASN A 11 5.95 -3.94 -11.81
C ASN A 11 6.83 -5.17 -12.09
N PRO A 12 7.09 -6.06 -11.12
CA PRO A 12 7.87 -7.27 -11.34
C PRO A 12 7.20 -8.18 -12.37
N PHE A 13 6.07 -7.74 -12.90
CA PHE A 13 5.16 -8.47 -13.74
C PHE A 13 4.90 -7.81 -15.09
N ALA A 14 5.45 -6.61 -15.34
CA ALA A 14 5.45 -6.06 -16.68
C ALA A 14 6.28 -6.96 -17.60
N GLU A 15 5.83 -7.15 -18.82
CA GLU A 15 6.55 -7.93 -19.84
C GLU A 15 7.90 -7.32 -20.22
N ARG A 16 8.21 -6.11 -19.77
CA ARG A 16 9.53 -5.51 -19.85
C ARG A 16 10.38 -6.08 -18.74
N GLU A 17 11.46 -6.68 -19.14
CA GLU A 17 12.49 -7.24 -18.30
C GLU A 17 12.65 -6.44 -17.00
N VAL A 18 12.22 -7.10 -15.90
CA VAL A 18 12.79 -6.95 -14.58
C VAL A 18 13.37 -5.57 -14.31
N TYR A 19 12.72 -4.81 -13.48
CA TYR A 19 13.43 -3.81 -12.73
C TYR A 19 14.30 -4.54 -11.72
N PRO A 20 15.58 -4.59 -11.98
CA PRO A 20 16.49 -5.34 -11.17
C PRO A 20 16.70 -4.63 -9.84
N ILE A 21 17.30 -5.35 -8.95
CA ILE A 21 18.02 -4.85 -7.78
C ILE A 21 18.74 -3.50 -8.04
N GLY A 22 19.21 -3.24 -9.26
CA GLY A 22 19.73 -1.95 -9.70
C GLY A 22 18.83 -0.73 -9.49
N PHE A 23 17.53 -0.91 -9.39
CA PHE A 23 16.64 0.18 -9.03
C PHE A 23 16.83 0.63 -7.56
N LEU A 24 16.98 -0.33 -6.64
CA LEU A 24 17.28 -0.01 -5.25
C LEU A 24 18.70 0.61 -5.14
N ASP A 25 19.67 0.11 -5.93
CA ASP A 25 21.02 0.65 -5.98
C ASP A 25 21.04 2.09 -6.47
N ASP A 26 20.29 2.41 -7.53
CA ASP A 26 20.19 3.77 -8.04
C ASP A 26 19.49 4.70 -7.04
N ARG A 27 18.47 4.23 -6.37
CA ARG A 27 17.78 4.96 -5.31
C ARG A 27 18.63 5.11 -4.06
N GLU A 28 19.43 4.11 -3.72
CA GLU A 28 20.39 4.23 -2.62
C GLU A 28 21.41 5.33 -2.88
N LYS A 29 21.92 5.47 -4.09
CA LYS A 29 22.81 6.60 -4.48
C LYS A 29 22.10 7.95 -4.34
N GLU A 30 20.83 8.02 -4.73
CA GLU A 30 20.01 9.22 -4.56
C GLU A 30 19.80 9.54 -3.07
N PHE A 31 19.57 8.54 -2.23
CA PHE A 31 19.36 8.71 -0.79
C PHE A 31 20.66 8.91 -0.02
N SER A 32 21.75 8.25 -0.39
CA SER A 32 23.04 8.42 0.25
C SER A 32 23.58 9.83 0.08
N SER A 33 23.17 10.53 -1.00
CA SER A 33 23.49 11.95 -1.19
C SER A 33 22.76 12.88 -0.21
N GLN A 34 21.81 12.37 0.57
CA GLN A 34 20.96 13.15 1.48
C GLN A 34 21.15 12.88 2.97
N ASP A 35 22.11 12.13 3.41
CA ASP A 35 22.56 11.83 4.79
C ASP A 35 22.63 10.34 5.16
N GLY A 36 22.11 9.45 4.32
CA GLY A 36 22.16 8.00 4.55
C GLY A 36 21.32 7.50 5.74
N SER A 37 20.42 8.33 6.28
CA SER A 37 19.60 7.97 7.48
C SER A 37 18.28 7.29 7.15
N THR A 38 17.83 7.34 5.89
CA THR A 38 16.57 6.72 5.45
C THR A 38 16.62 5.20 5.66
N ARG A 39 15.63 4.69 6.37
CA ARG A 39 15.48 3.26 6.67
C ARG A 39 14.08 2.73 6.38
N LEU A 40 13.15 3.60 6.03
CA LEU A 40 11.76 3.27 5.74
C LEU A 40 11.41 3.77 4.34
N VAL A 41 10.82 2.89 3.55
CA VAL A 41 10.41 3.18 2.18
C VAL A 41 8.97 2.75 1.97
N GLN A 42 8.25 3.47 1.12
CA GLN A 42 6.97 2.99 0.64
C GLN A 42 7.22 2.10 -0.58
N GLN A 43 6.73 0.88 -0.52
CA GLN A 43 6.93 -0.12 -1.57
C GLN A 43 5.59 -0.56 -2.14
N TYR A 44 5.34 -0.18 -3.39
CA TYR A 44 4.24 -0.71 -4.17
C TYR A 44 4.68 -1.97 -4.92
N ILE A 45 3.78 -2.95 -5.00
CA ILE A 45 3.95 -4.15 -5.82
C ILE A 45 2.68 -4.33 -6.66
N TYR A 46 2.79 -4.14 -7.97
CA TYR A 46 1.66 -4.24 -8.89
C TYR A 46 1.50 -5.65 -9.42
N LEU A 47 0.30 -6.20 -9.24
CA LEU A 47 -0.10 -7.54 -9.65
C LEU A 47 -0.97 -7.53 -10.92
N SER A 48 -0.87 -6.51 -11.76
CA SER A 48 -1.75 -6.29 -12.92
C SER A 48 -1.86 -7.52 -13.84
N LYS A 49 -0.74 -8.18 -14.08
CA LYS A 49 -0.66 -9.41 -14.87
C LYS A 49 -1.50 -10.56 -14.29
N TYR A 50 -1.79 -10.51 -13.01
CA TYR A 50 -2.46 -11.57 -12.26
C TYR A 50 -3.91 -11.23 -11.88
N ALA A 51 -4.47 -10.13 -12.34
CA ALA A 51 -5.83 -9.70 -11.98
C ALA A 51 -6.89 -10.81 -12.15
N THR A 52 -6.68 -11.70 -13.11
CA THR A 52 -7.60 -12.79 -13.49
C THR A 52 -6.99 -14.19 -13.44
N ARG A 53 -5.86 -14.36 -12.78
CA ARG A 53 -5.15 -15.65 -12.65
C ARG A 53 -4.28 -15.69 -11.39
N ASP A 54 -3.88 -16.87 -10.98
CA ASP A 54 -2.95 -17.05 -9.86
C ASP A 54 -1.57 -16.44 -10.13
N ILE A 55 -0.89 -16.03 -9.08
CA ILE A 55 0.51 -15.66 -9.13
C ILE A 55 1.31 -16.95 -9.41
N ASP A 56 2.07 -16.96 -10.50
CA ASP A 56 2.95 -18.06 -10.83
C ASP A 56 4.22 -18.07 -9.95
N GLU A 57 4.98 -19.15 -10.02
CA GLU A 57 6.20 -19.29 -9.23
C GLU A 57 7.22 -18.19 -9.52
N GLN A 58 7.35 -17.77 -10.78
CA GLN A 58 8.24 -16.69 -11.17
C GLN A 58 7.81 -15.35 -10.53
N GLY A 59 6.50 -15.09 -10.46
CA GLY A 59 5.96 -13.93 -9.78
C GLY A 59 6.31 -13.91 -8.29
N LEU A 60 6.10 -15.03 -7.60
CA LEU A 60 6.46 -15.15 -6.18
C LEU A 60 7.97 -14.99 -5.94
N GLN A 61 8.80 -15.55 -6.83
CA GLN A 61 10.25 -15.36 -6.78
C GLN A 61 10.66 -13.91 -7.01
N ASN A 62 10.01 -13.19 -7.93
CA ASN A 62 10.29 -11.78 -8.16
C ASN A 62 9.91 -10.91 -6.95
N ILE A 63 8.79 -11.22 -6.29
CA ILE A 63 8.42 -10.56 -5.04
C ILE A 63 9.46 -10.83 -3.93
N GLN A 64 9.95 -12.07 -3.84
CA GLN A 64 11.02 -12.39 -2.89
C GLN A 64 12.30 -11.58 -3.17
N LYS A 65 12.67 -11.37 -4.44
CA LYS A 65 13.83 -10.53 -4.80
C LYS A 65 13.68 -9.07 -4.31
N ILE A 66 12.45 -8.53 -4.33
CA ILE A 66 12.20 -7.19 -3.76
C ILE A 66 12.55 -7.18 -2.26
N PHE A 67 12.10 -8.18 -1.51
CA PHE A 67 12.45 -8.30 -0.10
C PHE A 67 13.95 -8.53 0.14
N ASP A 68 14.60 -9.27 -0.73
CA ASP A 68 16.05 -9.49 -0.64
C ASP A 68 16.80 -8.18 -0.86
N GLY A 69 16.39 -7.35 -1.83
CA GLY A 69 16.92 -6.02 -2.04
C GLY A 69 16.69 -5.08 -0.85
N LEU A 70 15.48 -5.05 -0.30
CA LEU A 70 15.20 -4.27 0.92
C LEU A 70 16.12 -4.67 2.09
N ARG A 71 16.38 -5.96 2.25
CA ARG A 71 17.28 -6.48 3.28
C ARG A 71 18.72 -6.07 3.03
N GLU A 72 19.19 -6.21 1.79
CA GLU A 72 20.56 -5.85 1.40
C GLU A 72 20.86 -4.38 1.66
N HIS A 73 19.91 -3.50 1.37
CA HIS A 73 20.04 -2.05 1.54
C HIS A 73 19.62 -1.55 2.94
N GLY A 74 19.19 -2.43 3.83
CA GLY A 74 18.83 -2.08 5.20
C GLY A 74 17.52 -1.29 5.34
N TYR A 75 16.58 -1.48 4.41
CA TYR A 75 15.28 -0.83 4.43
C TYR A 75 14.19 -1.70 5.04
N LYS A 76 13.20 -1.04 5.63
CA LYS A 76 11.87 -1.60 5.90
C LYS A 76 10.84 -0.93 5.01
N ALA A 77 9.75 -1.63 4.74
CA ALA A 77 8.71 -1.16 3.83
C ALA A 77 7.38 -0.87 4.53
N VAL A 78 6.78 0.25 4.16
CA VAL A 78 5.33 0.42 4.15
C VAL A 78 4.88 -0.24 2.85
N LEU A 79 4.22 -1.39 2.93
CA LEU A 79 4.01 -2.28 1.79
C LEU A 79 2.57 -2.17 1.27
N ARG A 80 2.42 -1.98 -0.04
CA ARG A 80 1.12 -1.97 -0.71
C ARG A 80 1.14 -2.86 -1.95
N PHE A 81 0.17 -3.76 -2.08
CA PHE A 81 -0.11 -4.47 -3.32
C PHE A 81 -1.27 -3.79 -4.04
N ALA A 82 -1.23 -3.76 -5.36
CA ALA A 82 -2.32 -3.26 -6.19
C ALA A 82 -2.34 -3.97 -7.55
N TYR A 83 -3.45 -3.87 -8.27
CA TYR A 83 -3.55 -4.39 -9.65
C TYR A 83 -3.43 -3.27 -10.66
N ASN A 84 -3.93 -2.10 -10.33
CA ASN A 84 -4.10 -1.00 -11.25
C ASN A 84 -3.11 0.12 -10.96
N TRP A 85 -2.36 0.50 -11.98
CA TRP A 85 -1.46 1.63 -11.96
C TRP A 85 -1.73 2.53 -13.17
N TRP A 86 -1.84 3.83 -12.92
CA TRP A 86 -1.93 4.81 -13.96
C TRP A 86 -0.55 5.20 -14.45
N GLY A 87 -0.06 4.51 -15.47
CA GLY A 87 1.14 4.91 -16.17
C GLY A 87 0.85 5.90 -17.30
N GLU A 88 1.79 6.01 -18.23
CA GLU A 88 1.66 6.87 -19.44
C GLU A 88 0.39 6.63 -20.25
N ASN A 89 -0.24 5.48 -20.08
CA ASN A 89 -1.46 5.09 -20.78
C ASN A 89 -2.75 5.67 -20.20
N GLN A 90 -2.70 6.33 -19.04
CA GLN A 90 -3.89 6.93 -18.41
C GLN A 90 -4.67 7.90 -19.34
N TYR A 91 -3.97 8.52 -20.29
CA TYR A 91 -4.53 9.44 -21.27
C TYR A 91 -5.01 8.74 -22.56
N ASN A 92 -4.81 7.44 -22.70
CA ASN A 92 -5.30 6.68 -23.83
C ASN A 92 -6.72 6.22 -23.55
N ALA A 93 -7.69 6.80 -24.25
CA ALA A 93 -9.12 6.49 -24.08
C ALA A 93 -9.48 5.00 -24.34
N ASN A 94 -8.62 4.26 -25.02
CA ASN A 94 -8.81 2.83 -25.32
C ASN A 94 -8.09 1.92 -24.32
N TRP A 95 -7.29 2.49 -23.42
CA TRP A 95 -6.59 1.72 -22.43
C TRP A 95 -7.53 1.28 -21.30
N ARG A 96 -7.53 0.02 -20.98
CA ARG A 96 -8.29 -0.56 -19.88
C ARG A 96 -7.41 -1.55 -19.17
N GLU A 97 -7.26 -1.37 -17.88
CA GLU A 97 -6.76 -2.42 -17.00
C GLU A 97 -7.84 -3.47 -16.77
N GLU A 98 -7.43 -4.72 -16.64
CA GLU A 98 -8.33 -5.73 -16.12
C GLU A 98 -8.65 -5.41 -14.66
N GLU A 99 -9.95 -5.31 -14.34
CA GLU A 99 -10.37 -5.13 -12.96
C GLU A 99 -10.01 -6.39 -12.17
N GLU A 100 -9.55 -6.15 -10.95
CA GLU A 100 -9.33 -7.21 -10.00
C GLU A 100 -10.62 -7.99 -9.74
N GLN A 101 -10.52 -9.30 -9.70
CA GLN A 101 -11.63 -10.19 -9.44
C GLN A 101 -11.56 -10.76 -8.03
N GLU A 102 -12.66 -10.69 -7.30
CA GLU A 102 -12.78 -11.10 -5.90
C GLU A 102 -12.11 -12.46 -5.60
N PRO A 103 -12.33 -13.54 -6.37
CA PRO A 103 -11.72 -14.84 -6.08
C PRO A 103 -10.19 -14.81 -6.13
N TYR A 104 -9.63 -14.05 -7.09
CA TYR A 104 -8.17 -13.96 -7.25
C TYR A 104 -7.53 -13.09 -6.18
N VAL A 105 -8.18 -12.01 -5.74
CA VAL A 105 -7.69 -11.20 -4.61
C VAL A 105 -7.46 -12.08 -3.38
N TYR A 106 -8.40 -12.94 -3.04
CA TYR A 106 -8.27 -13.87 -1.91
C TYR A 106 -7.13 -14.85 -2.09
N ARG A 107 -7.03 -15.46 -3.26
CA ARG A 107 -5.98 -16.43 -3.58
C ARG A 107 -4.60 -15.80 -3.57
N HIS A 108 -4.46 -14.57 -4.08
CA HIS A 108 -3.19 -13.85 -4.05
C HIS A 108 -2.74 -13.56 -2.62
N ILE A 109 -3.62 -13.12 -1.75
CA ILE A 109 -3.27 -12.92 -0.33
C ILE A 109 -2.79 -14.25 0.29
N GLU A 110 -3.45 -15.36 0.00
CA GLU A 110 -3.06 -16.70 0.46
C GLU A 110 -1.71 -17.13 -0.13
N GLN A 111 -1.47 -16.91 -1.44
CA GLN A 111 -0.21 -17.23 -2.09
C GLN A 111 0.96 -16.36 -1.56
N LEU A 112 0.69 -15.11 -1.21
CA LEU A 112 1.68 -14.19 -0.68
C LEU A 112 2.00 -14.44 0.78
N ALA A 113 1.09 -15.01 1.57
CA ALA A 113 1.26 -15.19 3.01
C ALA A 113 2.60 -15.85 3.40
N PRO A 114 3.07 -16.94 2.77
CA PRO A 114 4.37 -17.52 3.10
C PRO A 114 5.56 -16.57 2.84
N VAL A 115 5.49 -15.78 1.75
CA VAL A 115 6.54 -14.80 1.41
C VAL A 115 6.53 -13.65 2.40
N LEU A 116 5.35 -13.14 2.77
CA LEU A 116 5.20 -12.09 3.76
C LEU A 116 5.73 -12.52 5.13
N GLN A 117 5.34 -13.70 5.60
CA GLN A 117 5.80 -14.24 6.89
C GLN A 117 7.31 -14.45 6.92
N LYS A 118 7.90 -14.98 5.83
CA LYS A 118 9.36 -15.14 5.73
C LYS A 118 10.11 -13.81 5.85
N ASN A 119 9.50 -12.72 5.39
CA ASN A 119 10.10 -11.39 5.32
C ASN A 119 9.48 -10.39 6.31
N ILE A 120 8.73 -10.86 7.27
CA ILE A 120 7.91 -10.01 8.13
C ILE A 120 8.71 -8.93 8.87
N GLY A 121 9.96 -9.19 9.22
CA GLY A 121 10.85 -8.21 9.84
C GLY A 121 11.23 -7.03 8.95
N LEU A 122 10.98 -7.10 7.63
CA LEU A 122 11.19 -6.02 6.68
C LEU A 122 9.91 -5.20 6.43
N ILE A 123 8.76 -5.67 6.92
CA ILE A 123 7.48 -4.98 6.76
C ILE A 123 7.25 -4.15 8.01
N ALA A 124 7.30 -2.82 7.88
CA ALA A 124 6.95 -1.92 8.95
C ALA A 124 5.44 -1.95 9.19
N VAL A 125 4.69 -1.87 8.11
CA VAL A 125 3.23 -1.99 8.10
C VAL A 125 2.78 -2.42 6.70
N MET A 126 1.65 -3.10 6.62
CA MET A 126 1.01 -3.45 5.37
C MET A 126 -0.24 -2.60 5.17
N GLN A 127 -0.29 -1.86 4.07
CA GLN A 127 -1.50 -1.16 3.68
C GLN A 127 -2.50 -2.14 3.08
N ALA A 128 -3.80 -1.93 3.30
CA ALA A 128 -4.83 -2.85 2.87
C ALA A 128 -4.77 -3.16 1.37
N GLY A 129 -4.48 -2.15 0.54
CA GLY A 129 -4.12 -2.36 -0.84
C GLY A 129 -5.10 -3.19 -1.66
N PHE A 130 -4.60 -3.89 -2.65
CA PHE A 130 -5.25 -4.82 -3.58
C PHE A 130 -6.35 -4.22 -4.43
N ILE A 131 -7.42 -3.68 -3.87
CA ILE A 131 -8.62 -3.28 -4.61
C ILE A 131 -8.64 -1.79 -4.95
N GLY A 132 -9.17 -1.50 -6.13
CA GLY A 132 -9.29 -0.16 -6.66
C GLY A 132 -8.00 0.41 -7.23
N ARG A 133 -8.07 1.63 -7.71
CA ARG A 133 -6.89 2.31 -8.26
C ARG A 133 -5.80 2.43 -7.22
N TRP A 134 -4.60 2.07 -7.58
CA TRP A 134 -3.41 2.06 -6.71
C TRP A 134 -3.58 1.25 -5.41
N GLY A 135 -4.62 0.41 -5.33
CA GLY A 135 -4.97 -0.27 -4.09
C GLY A 135 -5.60 0.63 -3.03
N GLU A 136 -6.27 1.71 -3.42
CA GLU A 136 -6.78 2.73 -2.52
C GLU A 136 -8.28 2.61 -2.21
N TRP A 137 -8.89 1.51 -2.58
CA TRP A 137 -10.27 1.19 -2.23
C TRP A 137 -11.32 2.13 -2.84
N HIS A 138 -11.02 2.75 -3.98
CA HIS A 138 -11.97 3.52 -4.75
C HIS A 138 -12.01 3.06 -6.21
N ASN A 139 -13.05 3.43 -6.94
CA ASN A 139 -13.25 3.10 -8.36
C ASN A 139 -13.24 1.58 -8.65
N THR A 140 -13.78 0.79 -7.74
CA THR A 140 -13.96 -0.64 -7.87
C THR A 140 -15.29 -1.08 -7.26
N THR A 141 -15.90 -2.10 -7.83
CA THR A 141 -17.14 -2.68 -7.28
C THR A 141 -16.90 -3.39 -5.95
N LEU A 142 -15.70 -3.88 -5.70
CA LEU A 142 -15.34 -4.55 -4.44
C LEU A 142 -15.34 -3.58 -3.25
N ALA A 143 -15.06 -2.30 -3.46
CA ALA A 143 -15.10 -1.29 -2.39
C ALA A 143 -16.52 -1.04 -1.84
N THR A 144 -17.56 -1.39 -2.60
CA THR A 144 -18.95 -1.30 -2.16
C THR A 144 -19.51 -2.63 -1.61
N ASN A 145 -18.73 -3.71 -1.74
CA ASN A 145 -19.11 -5.03 -1.26
C ASN A 145 -18.59 -5.26 0.17
N GLN A 146 -19.48 -5.15 1.15
CA GLN A 146 -19.12 -5.29 2.57
C GLN A 146 -18.50 -6.63 2.91
N ALA A 147 -19.03 -7.72 2.36
CA ALA A 147 -18.50 -9.06 2.61
C ALA A 147 -17.10 -9.23 2.04
N ALA A 148 -16.86 -8.71 0.84
CA ALA A 148 -15.55 -8.72 0.21
C ALA A 148 -14.53 -7.91 1.03
N LYS A 149 -14.88 -6.69 1.45
CA LYS A 149 -14.01 -5.85 2.30
C LYS A 149 -13.58 -6.57 3.57
N ASN A 150 -14.53 -7.11 4.32
CA ASN A 150 -14.26 -7.86 5.54
C ASN A 150 -13.34 -9.05 5.29
N LYS A 151 -13.60 -9.79 4.23
CA LYS A 151 -12.85 -11.00 3.87
C LYS A 151 -11.41 -10.67 3.42
N ILE A 152 -11.21 -9.58 2.68
CA ILE A 152 -9.88 -9.10 2.30
C ILE A 152 -9.08 -8.75 3.55
N VAL A 153 -9.63 -7.90 4.42
CA VAL A 153 -8.90 -7.42 5.61
C VAL A 153 -8.61 -8.57 6.57
N SER A 154 -9.56 -9.47 6.81
CA SER A 154 -9.33 -10.65 7.66
C SER A 154 -8.18 -11.52 7.13
N ARG A 155 -8.10 -11.72 5.80
CA ARG A 155 -7.01 -12.48 5.19
C ARG A 155 -5.67 -11.77 5.29
N LEU A 156 -5.64 -10.45 5.12
CA LEU A 156 -4.41 -9.66 5.27
C LEU A 156 -3.88 -9.74 6.70
N LEU A 157 -4.76 -9.56 7.69
CA LEU A 157 -4.39 -9.71 9.11
C LEU A 157 -3.85 -11.11 9.43
N ALA A 158 -4.44 -12.15 8.83
CA ALA A 158 -3.96 -13.52 8.95
C ALA A 158 -2.61 -13.73 8.23
N ALA A 159 -2.46 -13.18 7.03
CA ALA A 159 -1.24 -13.34 6.22
C ALA A 159 -0.01 -12.72 6.86
N ILE A 160 -0.13 -11.54 7.48
CA ILE A 160 1.00 -10.90 8.18
C ILE A 160 1.18 -11.41 9.62
N GLY A 161 0.13 -11.97 10.22
CA GLY A 161 0.19 -12.46 11.61
C GLY A 161 0.30 -11.35 12.67
N GLU A 162 0.34 -11.75 13.92
CA GLU A 162 0.53 -10.84 15.07
C GLU A 162 2.02 -10.57 15.31
N PRO A 163 2.40 -9.40 15.83
CA PRO A 163 1.57 -8.25 16.22
C PRO A 163 1.41 -7.18 15.10
N TYR A 164 1.63 -7.53 13.86
CA TYR A 164 1.74 -6.58 12.76
C TYR A 164 0.39 -5.95 12.39
N ASN A 165 0.43 -4.69 11.90
CA ASN A 165 -0.73 -3.89 11.57
C ASN A 165 -1.04 -3.91 10.07
N VAL A 166 -2.33 -3.76 9.76
CA VAL A 166 -2.83 -3.40 8.42
C VAL A 166 -3.37 -1.98 8.47
N GLU A 167 -2.98 -1.14 7.52
CA GLU A 167 -3.50 0.23 7.42
C GLU A 167 -4.67 0.31 6.46
N MET A 168 -5.73 0.95 6.91
CA MET A 168 -6.81 1.43 6.06
C MET A 168 -6.50 2.87 5.63
N ARG A 169 -6.89 3.27 4.42
CA ARG A 169 -6.63 4.63 3.95
C ARG A 169 -7.45 5.66 4.70
N TYR A 170 -8.72 5.34 4.99
CA TYR A 170 -9.64 6.26 5.66
C TYR A 170 -10.21 5.67 6.94
N PRO A 171 -10.49 6.52 7.97
CA PRO A 171 -11.25 6.10 9.12
C PRO A 171 -12.63 5.53 8.77
N THR A 172 -13.31 6.11 7.79
CA THR A 172 -14.58 5.59 7.26
C THR A 172 -14.47 4.17 6.77
N GLN A 173 -13.41 3.83 6.03
CA GLN A 173 -13.18 2.45 5.56
C GLN A 173 -12.98 1.49 6.73
N LYS A 174 -12.22 1.88 7.76
CA LYS A 174 -12.05 1.07 8.97
C LYS A 174 -13.36 0.90 9.72
N ASN A 175 -14.13 1.97 9.86
CA ASN A 175 -15.38 1.95 10.61
C ASN A 175 -16.47 1.13 9.90
N ASP A 176 -16.44 1.07 8.58
CA ASP A 176 -17.33 0.23 7.78
C ASP A 176 -17.07 -1.28 7.96
N LEU A 177 -15.89 -1.67 8.42
CA LEU A 177 -15.59 -3.09 8.60
C LEU A 177 -16.36 -3.69 9.77
N THR A 178 -16.97 -4.84 9.54
CA THR A 178 -17.68 -5.64 10.54
C THR A 178 -16.93 -6.94 10.81
N LEU A 179 -15.65 -6.80 11.25
CA LEU A 179 -14.83 -7.95 11.60
C LEU A 179 -15.36 -8.59 12.90
N GLU A 180 -15.53 -9.89 12.89
CA GLU A 180 -15.87 -10.66 14.09
C GLU A 180 -14.72 -10.73 15.10
N ASP A 181 -13.49 -10.64 14.60
CA ASP A 181 -12.27 -10.66 15.40
C ASP A 181 -11.91 -9.25 15.90
N GLU A 182 -12.29 -8.94 17.13
CA GLU A 182 -11.94 -7.66 17.78
C GLU A 182 -10.43 -7.46 17.92
N LYS A 183 -9.68 -8.54 18.12
CA LYS A 183 -8.22 -8.48 18.19
C LYS A 183 -7.62 -8.13 16.83
N GLY A 184 -8.15 -8.68 15.76
CA GLY A 184 -7.80 -8.25 14.41
C GLY A 184 -8.15 -6.78 14.16
N ARG A 185 -9.33 -6.34 14.59
CA ARG A 185 -9.77 -4.95 14.47
C ARG A 185 -8.82 -3.98 15.19
N SER A 186 -8.31 -4.32 16.37
CA SER A 186 -7.36 -3.48 17.10
C SER A 186 -6.00 -3.32 16.42
N ARG A 187 -5.73 -4.09 15.38
CA ARG A 187 -4.52 -4.02 14.56
C ARG A 187 -4.69 -3.21 13.27
N LEU A 188 -5.84 -2.56 13.10
CA LEU A 188 -6.09 -1.70 11.94
C LEU A 188 -5.61 -0.28 12.22
N GLY A 189 -4.59 0.13 11.46
CA GLY A 189 -4.04 1.49 11.46
C GLY A 189 -4.60 2.35 10.33
N TYR A 190 -3.90 3.46 10.05
CA TYR A 190 -4.32 4.46 9.07
C TYR A 190 -3.17 4.88 8.16
N GLY A 191 -3.44 5.00 6.87
CA GLY A 191 -2.52 5.55 5.88
C GLY A 191 -3.11 6.80 5.22
N ASN A 192 -2.57 7.97 5.53
CA ASN A 192 -3.06 9.25 5.00
C ASN A 192 -2.26 9.68 3.77
N ASP A 193 -2.86 9.65 2.58
CA ASP A 193 -2.18 9.98 1.33
C ASP A 193 -1.99 11.50 1.12
N TYR A 194 -2.54 12.34 1.98
CA TYR A 194 -2.33 13.79 1.98
C TYR A 194 -1.76 14.27 3.32
N PHE A 195 -0.83 13.51 3.85
CA PHE A 195 -0.16 13.85 5.08
C PHE A 195 0.46 15.25 5.01
N THR A 196 0.11 16.11 5.96
CA THR A 196 0.49 17.53 6.05
C THR A 196 -0.24 18.51 5.13
N ALA A 197 -1.09 18.08 4.21
CA ALA A 197 -1.83 18.97 3.31
C ALA A 197 -3.20 19.36 3.87
N GLY A 198 -3.24 20.17 4.90
CA GLY A 198 -4.42 20.48 5.71
C GLY A 198 -5.73 20.73 4.96
N GLU A 199 -5.77 21.70 4.03
CA GLU A 199 -7.02 22.05 3.34
C GLU A 199 -7.46 21.05 2.27
N HIS A 200 -6.51 20.30 1.70
CA HIS A 200 -6.79 19.34 0.63
C HIS A 200 -7.26 17.99 1.14
N SER A 201 -7.01 17.67 2.38
CA SER A 201 -7.51 16.45 2.99
C SER A 201 -9.03 16.34 2.90
N LEU A 202 -9.75 17.45 3.06
CA LEU A 202 -11.21 17.50 2.92
C LEU A 202 -11.66 17.25 1.47
N ALA A 203 -10.98 17.84 0.49
CA ALA A 203 -11.31 17.69 -0.91
C ALA A 203 -11.04 16.28 -1.45
N SER A 204 -10.04 15.59 -0.91
CA SER A 204 -9.68 14.24 -1.29
C SER A 204 -10.37 13.16 -0.44
N GLY A 205 -11.09 13.53 0.61
CA GLY A 205 -11.67 12.60 1.57
C GLY A 205 -10.68 12.05 2.58
N ASN A 206 -9.54 12.69 2.76
CA ASN A 206 -8.55 12.35 3.79
C ASN A 206 -8.86 13.09 5.08
N ASP A 207 -9.50 12.43 5.96
CA ASP A 207 -10.23 13.00 7.09
C ASP A 207 -9.40 12.96 8.38
N PHE A 208 -8.14 13.43 8.35
CA PHE A 208 -7.24 13.34 9.50
C PHE A 208 -6.75 14.71 9.97
N VAL A 209 -7.39 15.78 9.54
CA VAL A 209 -6.96 17.14 9.90
C VAL A 209 -7.60 17.60 11.20
N PRO A 210 -6.91 18.44 11.98
CA PRO A 210 -7.49 19.04 13.18
C PRO A 210 -8.83 19.74 12.88
N GLY A 211 -9.86 19.36 13.62
CA GLY A 211 -11.22 19.87 13.43
C GLY A 211 -12.13 18.96 12.61
N ASP A 212 -11.61 17.95 11.97
CA ASP A 212 -12.38 16.89 11.32
C ASP A 212 -13.00 15.96 12.37
N VAL A 213 -14.15 15.41 12.04
CA VAL A 213 -14.87 14.44 12.87
C VAL A 213 -14.04 13.18 13.19
N TRP A 214 -13.15 12.79 12.29
CA TRP A 214 -12.31 11.59 12.44
C TRP A 214 -10.98 11.84 13.14
N TYR A 215 -10.57 13.11 13.28
CA TYR A 215 -9.28 13.45 13.87
C TYR A 215 -9.11 12.92 15.29
N ASN A 216 -10.12 13.06 16.12
CA ASN A 216 -10.07 12.57 17.50
C ASN A 216 -9.97 11.06 17.56
N GLN A 217 -10.70 10.33 16.70
CA GLN A 217 -10.59 8.88 16.63
C GLN A 217 -9.17 8.45 16.27
N VAL A 218 -8.57 9.05 15.26
CA VAL A 218 -7.21 8.72 14.83
C VAL A 218 -6.20 9.06 15.93
N ALA A 219 -6.35 10.24 16.58
CA ALA A 219 -5.48 10.66 17.67
C ALA A 219 -5.56 9.71 18.87
N ASP A 220 -6.76 9.27 19.24
CA ASP A 220 -6.98 8.34 20.35
C ASP A 220 -6.39 6.95 20.06
N GLU A 221 -6.47 6.49 18.82
CA GLU A 221 -5.97 5.19 18.40
C GLU A 221 -4.47 5.18 18.09
N ALA A 222 -3.86 6.34 17.83
CA ALA A 222 -2.46 6.50 17.42
C ALA A 222 -1.42 5.88 18.37
N HIS A 223 -1.79 5.69 19.63
CA HIS A 223 -0.92 5.04 20.63
C HIS A 223 -0.85 3.51 20.46
N ASN A 224 -1.80 2.92 19.73
CA ASN A 224 -1.95 1.48 19.66
C ASN A 224 -1.81 0.92 18.24
N VAL A 225 -1.91 1.76 17.20
CA VAL A 225 -1.86 1.35 15.80
C VAL A 225 -0.81 2.15 15.03
N TYR A 226 -0.38 1.59 13.92
CA TYR A 226 0.53 2.28 13.01
C TYR A 226 -0.23 3.35 12.23
N ILE A 227 0.42 4.50 12.05
CA ILE A 227 -0.07 5.58 11.19
C ILE A 227 1.07 5.95 10.26
N SER A 228 0.81 5.87 8.96
CA SER A 228 1.70 6.36 7.92
C SER A 228 0.98 7.35 7.00
N GLY A 229 1.69 7.87 6.02
CA GLY A 229 1.09 8.79 5.06
C GLY A 229 2.01 9.07 3.89
N GLU A 230 1.41 9.59 2.84
CA GLU A 230 2.09 10.09 1.66
C GLU A 230 2.01 11.62 1.64
N MET A 231 3.12 12.27 1.31
CA MET A 231 3.10 13.71 1.05
C MET A 231 2.59 13.95 -0.37
N PRO A 232 1.72 14.95 -0.59
CA PRO A 232 1.31 15.32 -1.93
C PRO A 232 2.50 15.81 -2.76
N TYR A 233 2.35 15.79 -4.07
CA TYR A 233 3.40 16.17 -5.01
C TYR A 233 3.89 17.61 -4.81
N ALA A 234 5.19 17.82 -5.01
CA ALA A 234 5.82 19.13 -4.85
C ALA A 234 5.31 20.21 -5.84
N GLU A 235 4.68 19.81 -6.94
CA GLU A 235 4.03 20.72 -7.89
C GLU A 235 2.80 21.42 -7.30
N GLU A 236 2.31 20.93 -6.19
CA GLU A 236 1.21 21.51 -5.44
C GLU A 236 1.69 22.56 -4.43
N SER A 237 2.82 23.21 -4.72
CA SER A 237 3.34 24.33 -3.94
C SER A 237 2.35 25.51 -3.80
N GLU A 238 1.34 25.58 -4.68
CA GLU A 238 0.21 26.48 -4.56
C GLU A 238 -0.65 26.20 -3.30
N TRP A 239 -0.47 25.02 -2.68
CA TRP A 239 -1.26 24.56 -1.56
C TRP A 239 -0.58 24.78 -0.20
N GLY A 240 0.48 25.58 -0.18
CA GLY A 240 1.07 26.08 1.06
C GLY A 240 1.89 25.05 1.86
N LEU A 241 2.38 24.03 1.20
CA LEU A 241 3.36 23.11 1.77
C LEU A 241 4.74 23.79 1.77
N HIS A 242 5.08 24.46 2.84
CA HIS A 242 6.40 25.07 3.09
C HIS A 242 7.12 24.37 4.23
#